data_b286f8e80e8d11ea4687f8e9a3f47de9
#
_entry.id   b286f8e80e8d11ea4687f8e9a3f47de9
#
_cell.length_a   1.000
_cell.length_b   1.000
_cell.length_c   1.000
_cell.angle_alpha   90.00
_cell.angle_beta   90.00
_cell.angle_gamma   90.00
#
_symmetry.space_group_name_H-M   'P 1'
#
loop_
_entity.id
_entity.type
_entity.pdbx_description
1 polymer ?
#
loop_
_entity_poly.entity_id
_entity_poly.type
_entity_poly.pdbx_seq_one_letter_code
_entity_poly.pdbx_strand_id
1 'polypeptide(L)'
;GVENGFSIGTDITNVAKFHALGGRYMSLAHNGHSQLSDSNTGERDGVWLHHGLSPLGREVIVEMNRVGMMIDISHPSKESMMQTLAITKAPIIASHSGVRAICNHSRNLDDEQLRALAKNGGVAQLVAFNGYVKCNADAAVRDSARRDAIASLRKEFGITATQQAQVTAQVEALPNEARNRYLAAQEDITNRRYPADAAATVADFVDHIDYAVKLIGIDHVGISSDFDGGGGVEGWRNAGETFNVTLEMVKRGYTE
;
A
#
# COMPACT_ATOMS: atom_id res chain seq x y z
N GLY A 1 9.83 -5.34 11.53
CA GLY A 1 8.97 -4.16 11.65
C GLY A 1 7.79 -4.38 12.56
N VAL A 2 7.22 -3.29 13.05
CA VAL A 2 5.91 -3.29 13.71
C VAL A 2 4.99 -2.48 12.79
N GLU A 3 4.22 -3.15 11.99
CA GLU A 3 3.27 -2.49 11.12
C GLU A 3 1.96 -2.27 11.86
N ASN A 4 1.62 -0.99 11.98
CA ASN A 4 0.53 -0.44 12.75
C ASN A 4 0.82 -0.23 14.25
N GLY A 5 1.22 0.99 14.59
CA GLY A 5 1.43 1.45 15.97
C GLY A 5 0.18 1.38 16.87
N PHE A 6 -0.99 1.01 16.30
CA PHE A 6 -2.18 0.70 17.10
C PHE A 6 -1.89 -0.34 18.19
N SER A 7 -0.96 -1.28 17.90
CA SER A 7 -0.60 -2.37 18.80
C SER A 7 0.06 -1.92 20.13
N ILE A 8 0.63 -0.70 20.22
CA ILE A 8 1.18 -0.20 21.47
C ILE A 8 0.08 0.28 22.46
N GLY A 9 -1.18 0.40 22.00
CA GLY A 9 -2.26 0.98 22.80
C GLY A 9 -1.97 2.45 23.14
N THR A 10 -2.28 2.84 24.38
CA THR A 10 -2.01 4.20 24.87
C THR A 10 -0.83 4.26 25.86
N ASP A 11 -0.15 3.14 26.09
CA ASP A 11 1.03 3.07 26.95
C ASP A 11 2.30 3.24 26.13
N ILE A 12 2.90 4.44 26.17
CA ILE A 12 4.12 4.79 25.47
C ILE A 12 5.31 3.89 25.81
N THR A 13 5.33 3.27 27.01
CA THR A 13 6.40 2.36 27.42
C THR A 13 6.48 1.11 26.55
N ASN A 14 5.40 0.79 25.84
CA ASN A 14 5.35 -0.35 24.92
C ASN A 14 6.27 -0.16 23.72
N VAL A 15 6.63 1.06 23.33
CA VAL A 15 7.65 1.34 22.28
C VAL A 15 8.99 0.70 22.69
N ALA A 16 9.45 0.97 23.92
CA ALA A 16 10.69 0.38 24.42
C ALA A 16 10.59 -1.15 24.56
N LYS A 17 9.43 -1.69 24.97
CA LYS A 17 9.21 -3.15 25.04
C LYS A 17 9.29 -3.80 23.67
N PHE A 18 8.66 -3.24 22.64
CA PHE A 18 8.77 -3.76 21.28
C PHE A 18 10.20 -3.65 20.74
N HIS A 19 10.91 -2.56 21.04
CA HIS A 19 12.32 -2.44 20.69
C HIS A 19 13.17 -3.54 21.36
N ALA A 20 12.96 -3.81 22.65
CA ALA A 20 13.65 -4.87 23.38
C ALA A 20 13.36 -6.27 22.81
N LEU A 21 12.16 -6.50 22.25
CA LEU A 21 11.78 -7.73 21.54
C LEU A 21 12.34 -7.82 20.10
N GLY A 22 13.13 -6.84 19.67
CA GLY A 22 13.78 -6.86 18.36
C GLY A 22 13.11 -5.98 17.29
N GLY A 23 12.03 -5.27 17.61
CA GLY A 23 11.44 -4.27 16.71
C GLY A 23 12.45 -3.15 16.39
N ARG A 24 12.59 -2.78 15.11
CA ARG A 24 13.55 -1.76 14.68
C ARG A 24 12.90 -0.60 13.92
N TYR A 25 11.69 -0.79 13.39
CA TYR A 25 10.86 0.28 12.86
C TYR A 25 9.39 0.03 13.18
N MET A 26 8.60 1.08 13.20
CA MET A 26 7.15 1.02 13.44
C MET A 26 6.42 2.07 12.62
N SER A 27 5.34 1.66 11.93
CA SER A 27 4.42 2.59 11.29
C SER A 27 3.37 3.09 12.29
N LEU A 28 2.97 4.38 12.16
CA LEU A 28 2.07 5.02 13.13
C LEU A 28 0.59 4.67 12.92
N ALA A 29 0.23 4.25 11.71
CA ALA A 29 -1.11 3.81 11.31
C ALA A 29 -1.00 2.73 10.22
N HIS A 30 -2.12 2.11 9.86
CA HIS A 30 -2.25 1.18 8.72
C HIS A 30 -3.43 1.60 7.81
N ASN A 31 -4.27 0.68 7.37
CA ASN A 31 -5.45 0.95 6.53
C ASN A 31 -6.65 1.54 7.32
N GLY A 32 -6.36 2.33 8.34
CA GLY A 32 -7.30 3.04 9.18
C GLY A 32 -6.54 3.94 10.14
N HIS A 33 -7.21 4.98 10.63
CA HIS A 33 -6.66 5.87 11.64
C HIS A 33 -6.34 5.09 12.91
N SER A 34 -5.28 5.48 13.60
CA SER A 34 -4.91 4.93 14.90
C SER A 34 -5.03 5.98 16.00
N GLN A 35 -4.79 5.61 17.26
CA GLN A 35 -4.66 6.54 18.36
C GLN A 35 -3.43 7.47 18.23
N LEU A 36 -2.53 7.19 17.28
CA LEU A 36 -1.28 7.95 17.08
C LEU A 36 -1.36 8.91 15.89
N SER A 37 -2.06 8.51 14.81
CA SER A 37 -1.91 9.14 13.52
C SER A 37 -3.12 8.90 12.62
N ASP A 38 -3.41 9.87 11.78
CA ASP A 38 -4.26 9.65 10.64
C ASP A 38 -3.57 8.78 9.59
N SER A 39 -4.37 7.91 8.97
CA SER A 39 -3.98 7.07 7.84
C SER A 39 -4.21 7.80 6.51
N ASN A 40 -3.50 7.39 5.47
CA ASN A 40 -3.75 7.78 4.08
C ASN A 40 -5.19 7.49 3.61
N THR A 41 -5.91 6.55 4.25
CA THR A 41 -7.31 6.26 3.95
C THR A 41 -8.23 7.44 4.19
N GLY A 42 -7.86 8.38 5.06
CA GLY A 42 -8.60 9.63 5.27
C GLY A 42 -8.76 10.46 4.01
N GLU A 43 -7.80 10.41 3.09
CA GLU A 43 -7.89 11.10 1.79
C GLU A 43 -9.03 10.54 0.93
N ARG A 44 -9.20 9.21 0.92
CA ARG A 44 -10.29 8.55 0.19
C ARG A 44 -11.64 8.76 0.87
N ASP A 45 -11.66 8.66 2.19
CA ASP A 45 -12.90 8.59 2.96
C ASP A 45 -13.41 10.00 3.35
N GLY A 46 -12.57 11.04 3.18
CA GLY A 46 -12.89 12.41 3.59
C GLY A 46 -13.00 12.58 5.11
N VAL A 47 -12.40 11.68 5.90
CA VAL A 47 -12.48 11.65 7.36
C VAL A 47 -11.09 11.74 7.96
N TRP A 48 -10.92 12.66 8.92
CA TRP A 48 -9.68 12.87 9.66
C TRP A 48 -10.00 12.90 11.16
N LEU A 49 -9.20 12.19 11.97
CA LEU A 49 -9.36 12.15 13.42
C LEU A 49 -8.47 13.18 14.14
N HIS A 50 -7.27 13.39 13.60
CA HIS A 50 -6.23 14.17 14.27
C HIS A 50 -5.70 15.32 13.40
N HIS A 51 -6.09 15.36 12.12
CA HIS A 51 -5.47 16.23 11.11
C HIS A 51 -3.94 16.07 11.10
N GLY A 52 -3.50 14.83 11.07
CA GLY A 52 -2.11 14.42 11.14
C GLY A 52 -1.81 13.53 12.35
N LEU A 53 -0.92 13.99 13.22
CA LEU A 53 -0.53 13.27 14.43
C LEU A 53 -1.43 13.66 15.62
N SER A 54 -1.83 12.67 16.41
CA SER A 54 -2.41 12.92 17.73
C SER A 54 -1.37 13.45 18.72
N PRO A 55 -1.78 14.00 19.88
CA PRO A 55 -0.84 14.33 20.95
C PRO A 55 0.02 13.13 21.37
N LEU A 56 -0.58 11.95 21.54
CA LEU A 56 0.15 10.71 21.85
C LEU A 56 1.12 10.32 20.73
N GLY A 57 0.72 10.46 19.46
CA GLY A 57 1.60 10.19 18.32
C GLY A 57 2.87 11.03 18.32
N ARG A 58 2.78 12.31 18.73
CA ARG A 58 3.94 13.19 18.88
C ARG A 58 4.90 12.72 19.96
N GLU A 59 4.37 12.28 21.11
CA GLU A 59 5.17 11.71 22.20
C GLU A 59 5.82 10.39 21.78
N VAL A 60 5.10 9.54 21.04
CA VAL A 60 5.62 8.26 20.52
C VAL A 60 6.79 8.49 19.56
N ILE A 61 6.77 9.51 18.70
CA ILE A 61 7.90 9.86 17.83
C ILE A 61 9.15 10.19 18.66
N VAL A 62 9.01 10.97 19.72
CA VAL A 62 10.12 11.30 20.63
C VAL A 62 10.67 10.05 21.29
N GLU A 63 9.79 9.17 21.76
CA GLU A 63 10.19 7.90 22.39
C GLU A 63 10.85 6.93 21.38
N MET A 64 10.34 6.84 20.15
CA MET A 64 10.97 6.05 19.08
C MET A 64 12.38 6.55 18.80
N ASN A 65 12.60 7.85 18.70
CA ASN A 65 13.94 8.41 18.54
C ASN A 65 14.84 8.08 19.75
N ARG A 66 14.30 8.14 20.99
CA ARG A 66 15.05 7.84 22.21
C ARG A 66 15.55 6.41 22.26
N VAL A 67 14.71 5.45 21.85
CA VAL A 67 15.07 4.01 21.91
C VAL A 67 15.83 3.53 20.66
N GLY A 68 15.89 4.34 19.59
CA GLY A 68 16.51 3.94 18.33
C GLY A 68 15.61 3.11 17.43
N MET A 69 14.29 3.29 17.49
CA MET A 69 13.31 2.69 16.58
C MET A 69 13.01 3.67 15.44
N MET A 70 13.22 3.26 14.20
CA MET A 70 12.91 4.09 13.02
C MET A 70 11.40 4.30 12.87
N ILE A 71 11.02 5.48 12.42
CA ILE A 71 9.63 5.82 12.13
C ILE A 71 9.34 5.47 10.68
N ASP A 72 8.30 4.68 10.46
CA ASP A 72 7.81 4.32 9.14
C ASP A 72 6.55 5.13 8.80
N ILE A 73 6.55 5.74 7.62
CA ILE A 73 5.46 6.61 7.16
C ILE A 73 4.67 6.01 5.99
N SER A 74 4.80 4.72 5.72
CA SER A 74 4.17 4.11 4.55
C SER A 74 2.64 4.11 4.57
N HIS A 75 1.97 4.11 5.71
CA HIS A 75 0.52 4.18 5.82
C HIS A 75 -0.03 5.49 6.39
N PRO A 76 0.70 6.21 7.24
CA PRO A 76 0.29 7.52 7.72
C PRO A 76 -0.08 8.49 6.59
N SER A 77 -0.97 9.43 6.89
CA SER A 77 -1.36 10.48 5.96
C SER A 77 -0.18 11.41 5.62
N LYS A 78 -0.29 12.15 4.51
CA LYS A 78 0.70 13.18 4.16
C LYS A 78 0.94 14.14 5.34
N GLU A 79 -0.12 14.62 5.97
CA GLU A 79 -0.05 15.52 7.09
C GLU A 79 0.71 14.92 8.28
N SER A 80 0.43 13.63 8.58
CA SER A 80 1.15 12.87 9.61
C SER A 80 2.65 12.78 9.30
N MET A 81 3.02 12.50 8.06
CA MET A 81 4.41 12.45 7.62
C MET A 81 5.10 13.82 7.80
N MET A 82 4.48 14.90 7.31
CA MET A 82 5.08 16.23 7.38
C MET A 82 5.24 16.71 8.84
N GLN A 83 4.27 16.40 9.70
CA GLN A 83 4.37 16.67 11.14
C GLN A 83 5.42 15.79 11.83
N THR A 84 5.57 14.53 11.40
CA THR A 84 6.65 13.63 11.86
C THR A 84 8.02 14.22 11.55
N LEU A 85 8.23 14.70 10.33
CA LEU A 85 9.48 15.32 9.88
C LEU A 85 9.83 16.60 10.67
N ALA A 86 8.83 17.32 11.18
CA ALA A 86 9.05 18.48 12.03
C ALA A 86 9.51 18.15 13.46
N ILE A 87 9.28 16.91 13.92
CA ILE A 87 9.55 16.46 15.29
C ILE A 87 10.80 15.56 15.36
N THR A 88 10.93 14.64 14.42
CA THR A 88 11.98 13.61 14.46
C THR A 88 13.38 14.20 14.44
N LYS A 89 14.30 13.54 15.16
CA LYS A 89 15.73 13.85 15.20
C LYS A 89 16.57 12.85 14.40
N ALA A 90 15.93 11.83 13.83
CA ALA A 90 16.57 10.77 13.07
C ALA A 90 15.93 10.63 11.68
N PRO A 91 16.64 10.06 10.71
CA PRO A 91 16.07 9.68 9.42
C PRO A 91 14.86 8.76 9.58
N ILE A 92 13.85 8.95 8.74
CA ILE A 92 12.64 8.13 8.68
C ILE A 92 12.65 7.23 7.45
N ILE A 93 11.79 6.24 7.41
CA ILE A 93 11.60 5.38 6.23
C ILE A 93 10.16 5.45 5.72
N ALA A 94 9.99 5.28 4.42
CA ALA A 94 8.77 4.75 3.84
C ALA A 94 9.07 3.30 3.45
N SER A 95 8.62 2.35 4.26
CA SER A 95 8.99 0.94 4.10
C SER A 95 8.41 0.30 2.83
N HIS A 96 7.27 0.82 2.32
CA HIS A 96 6.60 0.31 1.13
C HIS A 96 5.60 1.34 0.57
N SER A 97 6.08 2.28 -0.22
CA SER A 97 5.27 3.32 -0.88
C SER A 97 5.71 3.48 -2.33
N GLY A 98 4.83 3.97 -3.20
CA GLY A 98 5.16 4.28 -4.59
C GLY A 98 5.37 5.76 -4.84
N VAL A 99 5.42 6.15 -6.12
CA VAL A 99 5.54 7.54 -6.59
C VAL A 99 4.20 8.05 -7.08
N ARG A 100 3.68 9.10 -6.46
CA ARG A 100 2.34 9.63 -6.76
C ARG A 100 2.25 10.28 -8.13
N ALA A 101 3.34 10.85 -8.62
CA ALA A 101 3.40 11.45 -9.95
C ALA A 101 3.20 10.42 -11.08
N ILE A 102 3.53 9.14 -10.85
CA ILE A 102 3.33 8.05 -11.80
C ILE A 102 1.95 7.42 -11.61
N CYS A 103 1.59 7.12 -10.37
CA CYS A 103 0.30 6.53 -10.03
C CYS A 103 -0.35 7.33 -8.89
N ASN A 104 -1.37 8.12 -9.21
CA ASN A 104 -2.05 9.00 -8.25
C ASN A 104 -2.91 8.19 -7.26
N HIS A 105 -2.24 7.60 -6.29
CA HIS A 105 -2.84 6.83 -5.21
C HIS A 105 -2.39 7.39 -3.86
N SER A 106 -3.28 7.40 -2.84
CA SER A 106 -2.97 7.97 -1.51
C SER A 106 -1.86 7.23 -0.75
N ARG A 107 -1.53 5.99 -1.14
CA ARG A 107 -0.39 5.22 -0.61
C ARG A 107 0.95 5.66 -1.18
N ASN A 108 0.96 6.42 -2.28
CA ASN A 108 2.15 6.89 -2.95
C ASN A 108 2.54 8.28 -2.47
N LEU A 109 3.85 8.52 -2.37
CA LEU A 109 4.42 9.78 -1.94
C LEU A 109 4.44 10.77 -3.12
N ASP A 110 4.01 12.00 -2.87
CA ASP A 110 4.18 13.09 -3.83
C ASP A 110 5.59 13.68 -3.78
N ASP A 111 5.90 14.57 -4.72
CA ASP A 111 7.21 15.19 -4.85
C ASP A 111 7.65 15.97 -3.61
N GLU A 112 6.70 16.62 -2.91
CA GLU A 112 6.99 17.35 -1.68
C GLU A 112 7.41 16.38 -0.57
N GLN A 113 6.66 15.28 -0.40
CA GLN A 113 6.96 14.24 0.57
C GLN A 113 8.32 13.57 0.28
N LEU A 114 8.60 13.22 -0.99
CA LEU A 114 9.86 12.62 -1.39
C LEU A 114 11.04 13.54 -1.10
N ARG A 115 10.96 14.83 -1.47
CA ARG A 115 12.01 15.81 -1.17
C ARG A 115 12.20 16.03 0.33
N ALA A 116 11.11 16.08 1.10
CA ALA A 116 11.16 16.24 2.54
C ALA A 116 11.81 15.04 3.23
N LEU A 117 11.52 13.83 2.77
CA LEU A 117 12.14 12.58 3.23
C LEU A 117 13.64 12.58 2.95
N ALA A 118 14.06 12.88 1.73
CA ALA A 118 15.48 12.96 1.37
C ALA A 118 16.22 14.03 2.17
N LYS A 119 15.62 15.21 2.37
CA LYS A 119 16.19 16.28 3.22
C LYS A 119 16.40 15.83 4.67
N ASN A 120 15.56 14.93 5.16
CA ASN A 120 15.70 14.31 6.50
C ASN A 120 16.81 13.24 6.53
N GLY A 121 17.34 12.82 5.40
CA GLY A 121 18.28 11.69 5.27
C GLY A 121 17.59 10.32 5.23
N GLY A 122 16.27 10.31 5.05
CA GLY A 122 15.46 9.11 4.99
C GLY A 122 15.52 8.38 3.65
N VAL A 123 14.85 7.22 3.59
CA VAL A 123 14.78 6.35 2.41
C VAL A 123 13.34 5.99 2.09
N ALA A 124 12.95 6.15 0.83
CA ALA A 124 11.70 5.62 0.27
C ALA A 124 11.97 4.25 -0.36
N GLN A 125 11.48 3.19 0.27
CA GLN A 125 11.51 1.86 -0.33
C GLN A 125 10.28 1.72 -1.24
N LEU A 126 10.52 1.76 -2.55
CA LEU A 126 9.46 1.72 -3.54
C LEU A 126 8.86 0.33 -3.61
N VAL A 127 7.52 0.26 -3.58
CA VAL A 127 6.80 -1.00 -3.43
C VAL A 127 6.30 -1.53 -4.77
N ALA A 128 6.53 -2.81 -5.02
CA ALA A 128 5.99 -3.54 -6.16
C ALA A 128 4.54 -4.02 -5.90
N PHE A 129 3.66 -3.11 -5.51
CA PHE A 129 2.24 -3.42 -5.32
C PHE A 129 1.45 -2.97 -6.56
N ASN A 130 0.81 -3.92 -7.23
CA ASN A 130 0.20 -3.71 -8.56
C ASN A 130 -0.64 -2.42 -8.64
N GLY A 131 -1.54 -2.19 -7.68
CA GLY A 131 -2.45 -1.03 -7.66
C GLY A 131 -1.77 0.30 -7.28
N TYR A 132 -0.51 0.28 -6.81
CA TYR A 132 0.28 1.48 -6.50
C TYR A 132 1.32 1.77 -7.57
N VAL A 133 1.69 0.74 -8.37
CA VAL A 133 2.63 0.87 -9.48
C VAL A 133 1.90 1.38 -10.73
N LYS A 134 0.74 0.81 -11.04
CA LYS A 134 -0.01 1.16 -12.26
C LYS A 134 -1.43 1.57 -11.92
N CYS A 135 -1.71 2.87 -12.04
CA CYS A 135 -3.05 3.43 -11.89
C CYS A 135 -3.70 3.62 -13.27
N ASN A 136 -4.94 3.18 -13.37
CA ASN A 136 -5.82 3.61 -14.43
C ASN A 136 -6.84 4.58 -13.83
N ALA A 137 -6.99 5.76 -14.40
CA ALA A 137 -7.92 6.80 -13.90
C ALA A 137 -9.36 6.26 -13.77
N ASP A 138 -9.74 5.34 -14.67
CA ASP A 138 -11.07 4.75 -14.70
C ASP A 138 -11.19 3.45 -13.89
N ALA A 139 -10.10 2.96 -13.28
CA ALA A 139 -10.10 1.68 -12.56
C ALA A 139 -11.15 1.64 -11.45
N ALA A 140 -11.23 2.68 -10.63
CA ALA A 140 -12.19 2.75 -9.52
C ALA A 140 -13.65 2.74 -10.01
N VAL A 141 -13.94 3.47 -11.09
CA VAL A 141 -15.27 3.53 -11.71
C VAL A 141 -15.62 2.17 -12.31
N ARG A 142 -14.69 1.57 -13.05
CA ARG A 142 -14.87 0.25 -13.66
C ARG A 142 -15.03 -0.84 -12.61
N ASP A 143 -14.25 -0.82 -11.54
CA ASP A 143 -14.35 -1.78 -10.44
C ASP A 143 -15.65 -1.64 -9.67
N SER A 144 -16.15 -0.42 -9.48
CA SER A 144 -17.48 -0.19 -8.92
C SER A 144 -18.54 -0.79 -9.81
N ALA A 145 -18.53 -0.46 -11.10
CA ALA A 145 -19.51 -0.98 -12.06
C ALA A 145 -19.46 -2.51 -12.16
N ARG A 146 -18.26 -3.11 -12.09
CA ARG A 146 -18.09 -4.58 -12.04
C ARG A 146 -18.72 -5.18 -10.78
N ARG A 147 -18.47 -4.59 -9.61
CA ARG A 147 -19.07 -5.04 -8.34
C ARG A 147 -20.60 -4.97 -8.38
N ASP A 148 -21.14 -3.87 -8.89
CA ASP A 148 -22.60 -3.66 -9.00
C ASP A 148 -23.23 -4.66 -9.98
N ALA A 149 -22.57 -4.93 -11.10
CA ALA A 149 -23.01 -5.93 -12.08
C ALA A 149 -23.00 -7.35 -11.50
N ILE A 150 -21.94 -7.72 -10.75
CA ILE A 150 -21.86 -9.03 -10.06
C ILE A 150 -22.92 -9.13 -8.95
N ALA A 151 -23.14 -8.06 -8.18
CA ALA A 151 -24.18 -8.05 -7.15
C ALA A 151 -25.58 -8.24 -7.76
N SER A 152 -25.86 -7.58 -8.88
CA SER A 152 -27.10 -7.74 -9.63
C SER A 152 -27.29 -9.16 -10.17
N LEU A 153 -26.21 -9.74 -10.74
CA LEU A 153 -26.22 -11.13 -11.20
C LEU A 153 -26.49 -12.12 -10.04
N ARG A 154 -25.83 -11.93 -8.89
CA ARG A 154 -26.09 -12.76 -7.70
C ARG A 154 -27.54 -12.69 -7.27
N LYS A 155 -28.11 -11.50 -7.23
CA LYS A 155 -29.52 -11.29 -6.88
C LYS A 155 -30.46 -12.00 -7.86
N GLU A 156 -30.20 -11.95 -9.17
CA GLU A 156 -30.99 -12.61 -10.21
C GLU A 156 -31.06 -14.13 -9.98
N PHE A 157 -29.93 -14.73 -9.55
CA PHE A 157 -29.85 -16.18 -9.29
C PHE A 157 -30.11 -16.58 -7.83
N GLY A 158 -30.61 -15.65 -6.97
CA GLY A 158 -30.95 -15.93 -5.58
C GLY A 158 -29.74 -16.18 -4.67
N ILE A 159 -28.55 -15.75 -5.08
CA ILE A 159 -27.32 -15.88 -4.28
C ILE A 159 -27.26 -14.71 -3.30
N THR A 160 -27.43 -15.02 -2.01
CA THR A 160 -27.51 -14.01 -0.93
C THR A 160 -26.22 -13.91 -0.11
N ALA A 161 -25.33 -14.88 -0.24
CA ALA A 161 -24.07 -14.91 0.49
C ALA A 161 -23.13 -13.78 0.06
N THR A 162 -22.36 -13.27 1.03
CA THR A 162 -21.34 -12.24 0.81
C THR A 162 -19.91 -12.80 0.91
N GLN A 163 -19.72 -13.84 1.73
CA GLN A 163 -18.42 -14.50 1.87
C GLN A 163 -18.17 -15.46 0.70
N GLN A 164 -16.98 -15.41 0.13
CA GLN A 164 -16.65 -16.14 -1.10
C GLN A 164 -16.93 -17.65 -1.04
N ALA A 165 -16.56 -18.32 0.06
CA ALA A 165 -16.81 -19.75 0.22
C ALA A 165 -18.31 -20.09 0.19
N GLN A 166 -19.15 -19.27 0.82
CA GLN A 166 -20.60 -19.44 0.81
C GLN A 166 -21.22 -19.10 -0.55
N VAL A 167 -20.70 -18.10 -1.25
CA VAL A 167 -21.08 -17.79 -2.64
C VAL A 167 -20.83 -19.00 -3.53
N THR A 168 -19.63 -19.58 -3.44
CA THR A 168 -19.26 -20.78 -4.21
C THR A 168 -20.22 -21.93 -3.94
N ALA A 169 -20.52 -22.23 -2.67
CA ALA A 169 -21.47 -23.28 -2.29
C ALA A 169 -22.89 -23.03 -2.84
N GLN A 170 -23.37 -21.77 -2.79
CA GLN A 170 -24.67 -21.43 -3.36
C GLN A 170 -24.69 -21.56 -4.89
N VAL A 171 -23.63 -21.20 -5.58
CA VAL A 171 -23.50 -21.39 -7.04
C VAL A 171 -23.48 -22.88 -7.39
N GLU A 172 -22.74 -23.69 -6.64
CA GLU A 172 -22.68 -25.16 -6.85
C GLU A 172 -24.06 -25.84 -6.61
N ALA A 173 -24.85 -25.29 -5.69
CA ALA A 173 -26.19 -25.79 -5.41
C ALA A 173 -27.25 -25.44 -6.48
N LEU A 174 -26.93 -24.53 -7.42
CA LEU A 174 -27.85 -24.21 -8.52
C LEU A 174 -28.06 -25.44 -9.45
N PRO A 175 -29.27 -25.58 -10.06
CA PRO A 175 -29.46 -26.51 -11.15
C PRO A 175 -28.44 -26.31 -12.26
N ASN A 176 -27.98 -27.40 -12.92
CA ASN A 176 -26.89 -27.34 -13.89
C ASN A 176 -27.05 -26.26 -14.97
N GLU A 177 -28.24 -26.09 -15.52
CA GLU A 177 -28.51 -25.09 -16.53
C GLU A 177 -28.39 -23.65 -15.95
N ALA A 178 -28.97 -23.40 -14.77
CA ALA A 178 -28.88 -22.12 -14.09
C ALA A 178 -27.42 -21.78 -13.70
N ARG A 179 -26.69 -22.79 -13.19
CA ARG A 179 -25.26 -22.64 -12.86
C ARG A 179 -24.42 -22.25 -14.09
N ASN A 180 -24.62 -22.94 -15.22
CA ASN A 180 -23.89 -22.63 -16.45
C ASN A 180 -24.21 -21.21 -16.96
N ARG A 181 -25.47 -20.80 -16.89
CA ARG A 181 -25.86 -19.41 -17.24
C ARG A 181 -25.22 -18.39 -16.30
N TYR A 182 -25.21 -18.66 -14.99
CA TYR A 182 -24.55 -17.80 -14.01
C TYR A 182 -23.05 -17.63 -14.30
N LEU A 183 -22.35 -18.75 -14.49
CA LEU A 183 -20.89 -18.74 -14.75
C LEU A 183 -20.55 -18.02 -16.05
N ALA A 184 -21.33 -18.26 -17.13
CA ALA A 184 -21.12 -17.56 -18.39
C ALA A 184 -21.39 -16.04 -18.27
N ALA A 185 -22.44 -15.64 -17.55
CA ALA A 185 -22.71 -14.24 -17.30
C ALA A 185 -21.65 -13.58 -16.42
N GLN A 186 -21.15 -14.29 -15.40
CA GLN A 186 -20.07 -13.83 -14.55
C GLN A 186 -18.78 -13.63 -15.36
N GLU A 187 -18.43 -14.58 -16.22
CA GLU A 187 -17.28 -14.49 -17.12
C GLU A 187 -17.40 -13.30 -18.08
N ASP A 188 -18.58 -13.10 -18.67
CA ASP A 188 -18.85 -11.93 -19.54
C ASP A 188 -18.65 -10.61 -18.79
N ILE A 189 -19.19 -10.50 -17.55
CA ILE A 189 -19.01 -9.32 -16.72
C ILE A 189 -17.52 -9.08 -16.41
N THR A 190 -16.78 -10.11 -16.00
CA THR A 190 -15.40 -9.95 -15.53
C THR A 190 -14.38 -9.81 -16.66
N ASN A 191 -14.58 -10.46 -17.79
CA ASN A 191 -13.56 -10.54 -18.83
C ASN A 191 -13.85 -9.71 -20.08
N ARG A 192 -15.12 -9.34 -20.33
CA ARG A 192 -15.51 -8.58 -21.51
C ARG A 192 -16.02 -7.19 -21.18
N ARG A 193 -16.99 -7.06 -20.25
CA ARG A 193 -17.58 -5.75 -19.94
C ARG A 193 -16.69 -4.91 -19.04
N TYR A 194 -16.10 -5.53 -18.04
CA TYR A 194 -15.25 -4.86 -17.05
C TYR A 194 -13.96 -5.66 -16.82
N PRO A 195 -13.11 -5.80 -17.86
CA PRO A 195 -11.86 -6.53 -17.73
C PRO A 195 -10.96 -5.91 -16.65
N ALA A 196 -10.21 -6.75 -15.98
CA ALA A 196 -9.16 -6.27 -15.07
C ALA A 196 -8.13 -5.46 -15.88
N ASP A 197 -7.52 -4.49 -15.25
CA ASP A 197 -6.38 -3.80 -15.83
C ASP A 197 -5.24 -4.78 -16.06
N ALA A 198 -4.43 -4.50 -17.07
CA ALA A 198 -3.18 -5.21 -17.25
C ALA A 198 -2.34 -5.08 -15.97
N ALA A 199 -1.83 -6.21 -15.50
CA ALA A 199 -0.96 -6.21 -14.34
C ALA A 199 0.24 -5.28 -14.56
N ALA A 200 0.70 -4.62 -13.49
CA ALA A 200 1.95 -3.91 -13.51
C ALA A 200 3.09 -4.91 -13.72
N THR A 201 4.12 -4.49 -14.44
CA THR A 201 5.31 -5.29 -14.74
C THR A 201 6.52 -4.80 -13.93
N VAL A 202 7.61 -5.57 -13.95
CA VAL A 202 8.90 -5.10 -13.42
C VAL A 202 9.33 -3.79 -14.08
N ALA A 203 9.08 -3.59 -15.38
CA ALA A 203 9.41 -2.34 -16.05
C ALA A 203 8.60 -1.15 -15.49
N ASP A 204 7.28 -1.31 -15.33
CA ASP A 204 6.44 -0.29 -14.69
C ASP A 204 6.93 0.02 -13.26
N PHE A 205 7.38 -0.98 -12.51
CA PHE A 205 7.94 -0.79 -11.17
C PHE A 205 9.26 0.02 -11.20
N VAL A 206 10.17 -0.29 -12.12
CA VAL A 206 11.45 0.42 -12.24
C VAL A 206 11.24 1.87 -12.73
N ASP A 207 10.14 2.20 -13.41
CA ASP A 207 9.78 3.59 -13.72
C ASP A 207 9.62 4.44 -12.44
N HIS A 208 9.08 3.86 -11.36
CA HIS A 208 9.00 4.53 -10.05
C HIS A 208 10.39 4.75 -9.45
N ILE A 209 11.30 3.78 -9.61
CA ILE A 209 12.71 3.91 -9.16
C ILE A 209 13.39 5.04 -9.94
N ASP A 210 13.31 5.04 -11.26
CA ASP A 210 13.90 6.06 -12.12
C ASP A 210 13.40 7.47 -11.75
N TYR A 211 12.10 7.60 -11.54
CA TYR A 211 11.51 8.89 -11.15
C TYR A 211 12.04 9.37 -9.80
N ALA A 212 12.01 8.49 -8.78
CA ALA A 212 12.46 8.84 -7.44
C ALA A 212 13.96 9.13 -7.42
N VAL A 213 14.79 8.31 -8.05
CA VAL A 213 16.25 8.55 -8.15
C VAL A 213 16.55 9.89 -8.82
N LYS A 214 15.85 10.23 -9.91
CA LYS A 214 16.01 11.52 -10.57
C LYS A 214 15.59 12.70 -9.68
N LEU A 215 14.58 12.51 -8.83
CA LEU A 215 14.01 13.56 -8.00
C LEU A 215 14.81 13.81 -6.72
N ILE A 216 15.24 12.75 -6.04
CA ILE A 216 15.81 12.79 -4.68
C ILE A 216 17.19 12.15 -4.53
N GLY A 217 17.74 11.56 -5.58
CA GLY A 217 19.04 10.87 -5.55
C GLY A 217 18.94 9.40 -5.13
N ILE A 218 19.91 8.61 -5.59
CA ILE A 218 19.93 7.15 -5.42
C ILE A 218 20.07 6.73 -3.95
N ASP A 219 20.75 7.53 -3.13
CA ASP A 219 20.97 7.25 -1.70
C ASP A 219 19.68 7.26 -0.86
N HIS A 220 18.58 7.77 -1.44
CA HIS A 220 17.29 7.91 -0.78
C HIS A 220 16.21 6.97 -1.34
N VAL A 221 16.59 6.01 -2.20
CA VAL A 221 15.66 5.09 -2.86
C VAL A 221 16.05 3.64 -2.58
N GLY A 222 15.08 2.87 -2.11
CA GLY A 222 15.22 1.44 -1.89
C GLY A 222 14.13 0.65 -2.61
N ILE A 223 14.11 -0.66 -2.44
CA ILE A 223 13.21 -1.61 -3.11
C ILE A 223 12.43 -2.38 -2.06
N SER A 224 11.11 -2.48 -2.23
CA SER A 224 10.21 -3.27 -1.42
C SER A 224 9.27 -4.11 -2.28
N SER A 225 8.98 -5.33 -1.86
CA SER A 225 8.07 -6.23 -2.57
C SER A 225 6.68 -6.29 -1.99
N ASP A 226 6.57 -6.23 -0.65
CA ASP A 226 5.32 -6.44 0.09
C ASP A 226 4.61 -7.77 -0.25
N PHE A 227 5.36 -8.85 -0.51
CA PHE A 227 4.83 -10.13 -0.99
C PHE A 227 3.77 -10.72 -0.05
N ASP A 228 4.01 -10.70 1.25
CA ASP A 228 3.06 -11.24 2.23
C ASP A 228 1.86 -10.32 2.48
N GLY A 229 1.97 -9.03 2.14
CA GLY A 229 0.91 -8.03 2.21
C GLY A 229 0.05 -7.92 0.94
N GLY A 230 0.32 -8.74 -0.07
CA GLY A 230 -0.40 -8.74 -1.36
C GLY A 230 0.34 -8.03 -2.48
N GLY A 231 1.60 -7.67 -2.26
CA GLY A 231 2.48 -7.11 -3.28
C GLY A 231 2.93 -8.14 -4.32
N GLY A 232 3.55 -7.64 -5.35
CA GLY A 232 4.04 -8.36 -6.51
C GLY A 232 3.51 -7.78 -7.81
N VAL A 233 4.37 -7.80 -8.81
CA VAL A 233 4.08 -7.37 -10.19
C VAL A 233 4.45 -8.51 -11.14
N GLU A 234 4.01 -8.44 -12.39
CA GLU A 234 4.39 -9.44 -13.39
C GLU A 234 5.91 -9.44 -13.59
N GLY A 235 6.51 -10.63 -13.41
CA GLY A 235 7.96 -10.84 -13.43
C GLY A 235 8.65 -10.67 -12.08
N TRP A 236 7.92 -10.28 -11.03
CA TRP A 236 8.44 -10.26 -9.65
C TRP A 236 7.31 -10.52 -8.63
N ARG A 237 6.87 -11.79 -8.54
CA ARG A 237 5.77 -12.24 -7.66
C ARG A 237 6.25 -12.94 -6.40
N ASN A 238 7.53 -13.24 -6.33
CA ASN A 238 8.16 -13.94 -5.20
C ASN A 238 9.67 -13.65 -5.17
N ALA A 239 10.32 -14.01 -4.06
CA ALA A 239 11.74 -13.75 -3.84
C ALA A 239 12.66 -14.40 -4.90
N GLY A 240 12.26 -15.53 -5.49
CA GLY A 240 13.01 -16.22 -6.56
C GLY A 240 13.11 -15.41 -7.86
N GLU A 241 12.20 -14.45 -8.07
CA GLU A 241 12.17 -13.60 -9.26
C GLU A 241 12.88 -12.25 -9.06
N THR A 242 13.47 -11.97 -7.89
CA THR A 242 14.11 -10.69 -7.55
C THR A 242 15.20 -10.27 -8.56
N PHE A 243 15.89 -11.23 -9.17
CA PHE A 243 16.88 -10.97 -10.19
C PHE A 243 16.31 -10.21 -11.41
N ASN A 244 15.02 -10.35 -11.71
CA ASN A 244 14.39 -9.63 -12.82
C ASN A 244 14.38 -8.11 -12.60
N VAL A 245 14.27 -7.66 -11.35
CA VAL A 245 14.38 -6.23 -11.00
C VAL A 245 15.80 -5.75 -11.26
N THR A 246 16.80 -6.47 -10.80
CA THR A 246 18.21 -6.16 -11.06
C THR A 246 18.50 -6.11 -12.55
N LEU A 247 18.01 -7.10 -13.30
CA LEU A 247 18.20 -7.15 -14.76
C LEU A 247 17.58 -5.93 -15.46
N GLU A 248 16.39 -5.52 -15.06
CA GLU A 248 15.73 -4.35 -15.64
C GLU A 248 16.48 -3.06 -15.29
N MET A 249 16.96 -2.92 -14.05
CA MET A 249 17.77 -1.77 -13.64
C MET A 249 19.10 -1.71 -14.45
N VAL A 250 19.79 -2.83 -14.62
CA VAL A 250 21.03 -2.89 -15.44
C VAL A 250 20.75 -2.50 -16.89
N LYS A 251 19.63 -2.94 -17.50
CA LYS A 251 19.22 -2.52 -18.84
C LYS A 251 19.04 -1.00 -18.95
N ARG A 252 18.65 -0.34 -17.86
CA ARG A 252 18.47 1.12 -17.78
C ARG A 252 19.74 1.88 -17.43
N GLY A 253 20.87 1.18 -17.25
CA GLY A 253 22.20 1.78 -17.01
C GLY A 253 22.58 1.95 -15.55
N TYR A 254 21.83 1.34 -14.62
CA TYR A 254 22.30 1.26 -13.23
C TYR A 254 23.55 0.36 -13.14
N THR A 255 24.50 0.77 -12.31
CA THR A 255 25.75 0.03 -12.02
C THR A 255 25.74 -0.48 -10.58
N GLU A 256 26.68 -1.37 -10.26
CA GLU A 256 26.94 -1.83 -8.89
C GLU A 256 27.35 -0.67 -7.97
#